data_c843d1f73832f25742ad908a872518c4
#
_entry.id   c843d1f73832f25742ad908a872518c4
#
_cell.length_a   1.000
_cell.length_b   1.000
_cell.length_c   1.000
_cell.angle_alpha   90.00
_cell.angle_beta   90.00
_cell.angle_gamma   90.00
#
_symmetry.space_group_name_H-M   'P 1'
#
loop_
_entity.id
_entity.type
_entity.pdbx_description
1 polymer ?
#
loop_
_entity_poly.entity_id
_entity_poly.type
_entity_poly.pdbx_seq_one_letter_code
_entity_poly.pdbx_strand_id
1 'polypeptide(L)'
;MKANNSILQGYENTRLIHYKEMPADFENTLEYGQLGEKYVKGVLKSNRYVDGKLLQTYSKDENHILTIAATRLGKTTSCVIPQVISFAKQLVKRSMIISDPKGELYRLLAALLKEEGYDVLMLNLRDYSHSELWNPLTPIYKKFQRAINLENEVELVETAEGAKNKFKGVVYSKQSELDDAIAEMRNLLLADVDSEIDKLMFTIIPHDDSKDQYWNEAPRQWGKAHLWAMLEDSIPKDGKQKITEDTFSFNTMFTINDSLTEDEHYDNDDYFSGRGEESRANKYARGTIENASGTRQCIISCFNAKVQAYRNSTIRLITSCSSFDMSRLVSGRPTVVFISYPDETKVYYQVISTFVQSAYTYLINYANDMPSGKLDVPFYFILDEFGNFPKIVDFDTVISACGGRNIWFDIVLQSYAQLDNVYGKNTAEIIRDNLNMHIFLGSNNPATLELFSKECGNMTRISPRSALNGTKDEIDHYDIETIPLVPRSMLASLMPGECVVTEANCGYVLFSRMERYFNCREFEGLTLSSDKDYVCPVNPLDKKFIYKVKRDASRRNRPFDF
;
A
#
# COMPACT_ATOMS: atom_id res chain seq x y z
N MET A 1 47.29 -18.52 20.21
CA MET A 1 46.93 -19.87 19.75
C MET A 1 45.98 -19.72 18.57
N LYS A 2 46.45 -19.94 17.35
CA LYS A 2 45.64 -19.94 16.13
C LYS A 2 44.89 -21.26 16.09
N ALA A 3 43.61 -21.28 16.31
CA ALA A 3 42.78 -22.45 16.06
C ALA A 3 42.61 -22.58 14.54
N ASN A 4 43.25 -23.58 13.96
CA ASN A 4 42.95 -24.03 12.59
C ASN A 4 41.53 -24.60 12.56
N ASN A 5 40.58 -23.79 12.15
CA ASN A 5 39.28 -24.28 11.79
C ASN A 5 39.33 -24.79 10.34
N SER A 6 39.70 -26.06 10.16
CA SER A 6 39.44 -26.76 8.91
C SER A 6 37.95 -27.13 8.88
N ILE A 7 37.15 -26.22 8.38
CA ILE A 7 35.77 -26.50 8.04
C ILE A 7 35.75 -27.20 6.69
N LEU A 8 35.54 -28.51 6.68
CA LEU A 8 35.19 -29.22 5.46
C LEU A 8 33.78 -28.75 5.08
N GLN A 9 33.66 -28.03 3.97
CA GLN A 9 32.39 -27.64 3.37
C GLN A 9 31.69 -28.92 2.89
N GLY A 10 30.74 -29.43 3.68
CA GLY A 10 29.72 -30.38 3.22
C GLY A 10 28.73 -29.66 2.31
N TYR A 11 27.97 -30.39 1.52
CA TYR A 11 27.09 -30.01 0.43
C TYR A 11 25.92 -29.05 0.75
N GLU A 12 25.94 -28.30 1.83
CA GLU A 12 24.99 -27.21 2.09
C GLU A 12 25.64 -25.89 1.63
N ASN A 13 25.08 -25.31 0.55
CA ASN A 13 25.65 -24.18 -0.18
C ASN A 13 25.56 -22.83 0.54
N THR A 14 25.01 -22.77 1.75
CA THR A 14 24.82 -21.52 2.50
C THR A 14 25.98 -21.30 3.47
N ARG A 15 26.62 -20.13 3.41
CA ARG A 15 27.69 -19.72 4.32
C ARG A 15 27.32 -18.45 5.08
N LEU A 16 27.79 -18.31 6.30
CA LEU A 16 27.72 -17.07 7.06
C LEU A 16 28.89 -16.16 6.67
N ILE A 17 28.58 -14.96 6.22
CA ILE A 17 29.57 -13.91 5.96
C ILE A 17 29.43 -12.83 7.04
N HIS A 18 30.50 -12.57 7.78
CA HIS A 18 30.51 -11.54 8.81
C HIS A 18 30.95 -10.19 8.21
N TYR A 19 30.26 -9.10 8.55
CA TYR A 19 30.55 -7.76 8.01
C TYR A 19 32.00 -7.28 8.23
N LYS A 20 32.68 -7.76 9.29
CA LYS A 20 34.10 -7.47 9.54
C LYS A 20 35.05 -8.14 8.54
N GLU A 21 34.59 -9.18 7.86
CA GLU A 21 35.33 -9.94 6.87
C GLU A 21 34.96 -9.53 5.43
N MET A 22 33.94 -8.66 5.28
CA MET A 22 33.52 -8.15 3.98
C MET A 22 34.55 -7.13 3.47
N PRO A 23 35.17 -7.34 2.31
CA PRO A 23 36.05 -6.35 1.69
C PRO A 23 35.23 -5.10 1.28
N ALA A 24 35.92 -3.98 1.03
CA ALA A 24 35.28 -2.74 0.63
C ALA A 24 34.58 -2.84 -0.75
N ASP A 25 35.06 -3.73 -1.62
CA ASP A 25 34.53 -4.04 -2.94
C ASP A 25 33.60 -5.26 -2.96
N PHE A 26 33.11 -5.68 -1.79
CA PHE A 26 32.09 -6.74 -1.72
C PHE A 26 30.89 -6.40 -2.59
N GLU A 27 30.27 -7.40 -3.20
CA GLU A 27 29.15 -7.31 -4.16
C GLU A 27 28.24 -6.08 -3.98
N ASN A 28 28.03 -5.28 -5.03
CA ASN A 28 27.19 -4.07 -5.01
C ASN A 28 27.46 -3.12 -3.82
N THR A 29 28.69 -3.02 -3.36
CA THR A 29 29.09 -2.08 -2.31
C THR A 29 29.62 -0.79 -2.94
N LEU A 30 29.11 0.34 -2.45
CA LEU A 30 29.53 1.67 -2.86
C LEU A 30 29.82 2.53 -1.62
N GLU A 31 30.74 3.48 -1.77
CA GLU A 31 30.83 4.59 -0.84
C GLU A 31 29.61 5.51 -1.00
N TYR A 32 29.04 5.99 0.10
CA TYR A 32 27.83 6.81 0.08
C TYR A 32 27.92 8.02 -0.87
N GLY A 33 29.09 8.68 -0.94
CA GLY A 33 29.32 9.81 -1.85
C GLY A 33 29.24 9.47 -3.35
N GLN A 34 29.24 8.19 -3.73
CA GLN A 34 29.18 7.73 -5.13
C GLN A 34 27.74 7.40 -5.61
N LEU A 35 26.73 7.50 -4.73
CA LEU A 35 25.37 7.06 -5.05
C LEU A 35 24.72 7.80 -6.24
N GLY A 36 25.01 9.08 -6.40
CA GLY A 36 24.51 9.88 -7.52
C GLY A 36 25.22 9.65 -8.85
N GLU A 37 26.36 8.94 -8.85
CA GLU A 37 27.22 8.75 -10.02
C GLU A 37 27.01 7.40 -10.70
N LYS A 38 26.55 6.40 -9.94
CA LYS A 38 26.39 5.02 -10.41
C LYS A 38 24.94 4.57 -10.27
N TYR A 39 24.50 3.79 -11.25
CA TYR A 39 23.24 3.07 -11.13
C TYR A 39 23.41 1.91 -10.14
N VAL A 40 22.61 1.93 -9.09
CA VAL A 40 22.52 0.86 -8.11
C VAL A 40 21.12 0.27 -8.19
N LYS A 41 21.04 -1.01 -8.45
CA LYS A 41 19.83 -1.80 -8.36
C LYS A 41 19.74 -2.42 -6.97
N GLY A 42 18.52 -2.58 -6.47
CA GLY A 42 18.30 -3.29 -5.21
C GLY A 42 18.22 -2.41 -3.97
N VAL A 43 18.13 -3.07 -2.84
CA VAL A 43 17.85 -2.51 -1.52
C VAL A 43 19.02 -2.70 -0.56
N LEU A 44 19.09 -1.85 0.47
CA LEU A 44 20.23 -1.77 1.39
C LEU A 44 20.31 -3.01 2.29
N LYS A 45 21.45 -3.71 2.27
CA LYS A 45 21.78 -4.85 3.13
C LYS A 45 22.78 -4.53 4.24
N SER A 46 23.57 -3.49 4.05
CA SER A 46 24.57 -3.04 5.01
C SER A 46 24.83 -1.55 4.88
N ASN A 47 25.02 -0.89 6.01
CA ASN A 47 25.39 0.52 6.10
C ASN A 47 26.44 0.63 7.21
N ARG A 48 27.74 0.66 6.85
CA ARG A 48 28.84 0.53 7.81
C ARG A 48 30.03 1.41 7.47
N TYR A 49 30.78 1.78 8.48
CA TYR A 49 32.07 2.44 8.30
C TYR A 49 33.21 1.45 8.08
N VAL A 50 34.04 1.72 7.07
CA VAL A 50 35.33 1.06 6.83
C VAL A 50 36.33 2.16 6.49
N ASP A 51 37.43 2.22 7.23
CA ASP A 51 38.51 3.22 7.06
C ASP A 51 37.98 4.68 7.00
N GLY A 52 36.97 4.98 7.81
CA GLY A 52 36.37 6.31 7.91
C GLY A 52 35.40 6.67 6.78
N LYS A 53 35.08 5.75 5.86
CA LYS A 53 34.12 5.91 4.77
C LYS A 53 32.85 5.14 5.06
N LEU A 54 31.70 5.74 4.80
CA LEU A 54 30.41 5.08 4.88
C LEU A 54 30.19 4.23 3.62
N LEU A 55 30.25 2.92 3.79
CA LEU A 55 30.01 1.94 2.73
C LEU A 55 28.59 1.38 2.84
N GLN A 56 27.90 1.36 1.72
CA GLN A 56 26.56 0.79 1.59
C GLN A 56 26.57 -0.40 0.64
N THR A 57 26.08 -1.54 1.10
CA THR A 57 25.96 -2.78 0.31
C THR A 57 24.51 -3.04 -0.01
N TYR A 58 24.22 -3.36 -1.26
CA TYR A 58 22.88 -3.55 -1.79
C TYR A 58 22.64 -4.99 -2.24
N SER A 59 21.38 -5.40 -2.33
CA SER A 59 20.98 -6.61 -3.03
C SER A 59 21.27 -6.50 -4.54
N LYS A 60 21.25 -7.63 -5.26
CA LYS A 60 21.45 -7.64 -6.71
C LYS A 60 20.25 -7.09 -7.47
N ASP A 61 19.07 -7.33 -6.94
CA ASP A 61 17.79 -6.97 -7.53
C ASP A 61 16.90 -6.23 -6.53
N GLU A 62 15.88 -5.57 -7.03
CA GLU A 62 14.81 -5.03 -6.18
C GLU A 62 14.12 -6.19 -5.47
N ASN A 63 13.74 -6.00 -4.22
CA ASN A 63 13.17 -7.05 -3.37
C ASN A 63 12.04 -6.52 -2.49
N HIS A 64 11.11 -7.40 -2.16
CA HIS A 64 10.26 -7.21 -0.98
C HIS A 64 11.10 -7.45 0.27
N ILE A 65 10.95 -6.56 1.25
CA ILE A 65 11.76 -6.55 2.47
C ILE A 65 10.88 -6.83 3.69
N LEU A 66 11.37 -7.66 4.58
CA LEU A 66 10.84 -7.85 5.91
C LEU A 66 11.90 -7.48 6.94
N THR A 67 11.68 -6.38 7.66
CA THR A 67 12.52 -5.98 8.77
C THR A 67 11.90 -6.43 10.10
N ILE A 68 12.65 -7.20 10.90
CA ILE A 68 12.22 -7.70 12.22
C ILE A 68 13.06 -7.03 13.30
N ALA A 69 12.41 -6.22 14.13
CA ALA A 69 13.07 -5.55 15.23
C ALA A 69 12.13 -5.31 16.40
N ALA A 70 12.46 -5.79 17.58
CA ALA A 70 11.76 -5.42 18.80
C ALA A 70 11.81 -3.90 19.05
N THR A 71 10.92 -3.41 19.89
CA THR A 71 10.84 -1.98 20.23
C THR A 71 12.20 -1.45 20.73
N ARG A 72 12.62 -0.26 20.25
CA ARG A 72 13.88 0.44 20.59
C ARG A 72 15.16 -0.20 20.02
N LEU A 73 15.10 -1.22 19.19
CA LEU A 73 16.29 -1.78 18.53
C LEU A 73 16.75 -0.98 17.31
N GLY A 74 16.02 0.07 16.92
CA GLY A 74 16.46 0.99 15.86
C GLY A 74 15.93 0.65 14.48
N LYS A 75 14.81 -0.09 14.34
CA LYS A 75 14.18 -0.41 13.05
C LYS A 75 14.09 0.81 12.11
N THR A 76 13.45 1.87 12.58
CA THR A 76 13.27 3.11 11.81
C THR A 76 14.60 3.83 11.58
N THR A 77 15.44 3.95 12.63
CA THR A 77 16.68 4.74 12.60
C THR A 77 17.84 4.05 11.87
N SER A 78 17.86 2.71 11.80
CA SER A 78 18.93 1.94 11.16
C SER A 78 18.55 1.38 9.79
N CYS A 79 17.25 1.10 9.55
CA CYS A 79 16.80 0.50 8.30
C CYS A 79 16.00 1.47 7.45
N VAL A 80 14.85 1.96 7.93
CA VAL A 80 13.93 2.78 7.13
C VAL A 80 14.58 4.09 6.68
N ILE A 81 15.11 4.89 7.62
CA ILE A 81 15.71 6.20 7.30
C ILE A 81 16.90 6.08 6.34
N PRO A 82 17.92 5.23 6.61
CA PRO A 82 19.03 5.04 5.67
C PRO A 82 18.60 4.52 4.30
N GLN A 83 17.57 3.65 4.23
CA GLN A 83 17.03 3.15 2.97
C GLN A 83 16.38 4.27 2.15
N VAL A 84 15.54 5.11 2.77
CA VAL A 84 14.89 6.25 2.09
C VAL A 84 15.93 7.27 1.61
N ILE A 85 16.92 7.61 2.45
CA ILE A 85 18.04 8.51 2.06
C ILE A 85 18.81 7.90 0.88
N SER A 86 19.10 6.60 0.94
CA SER A 86 19.77 5.90 -0.15
C SER A 86 18.97 5.98 -1.46
N PHE A 87 17.67 5.71 -1.43
CA PHE A 87 16.80 5.83 -2.60
C PHE A 87 16.77 7.25 -3.18
N ALA A 88 16.80 8.26 -2.31
CA ALA A 88 16.79 9.65 -2.72
C ALA A 88 18.11 10.09 -3.40
N LYS A 89 19.23 9.56 -2.94
CA LYS A 89 20.57 9.91 -3.44
C LYS A 89 20.99 9.13 -4.68
N GLN A 90 20.33 8.02 -5.00
CA GLN A 90 20.68 7.21 -6.18
C GLN A 90 20.30 7.90 -7.49
N LEU A 91 21.01 7.51 -8.57
CA LEU A 91 20.80 8.05 -9.93
C LEU A 91 19.35 7.80 -10.41
N VAL A 92 18.81 6.61 -10.17
CA VAL A 92 17.41 6.29 -10.43
C VAL A 92 16.65 6.35 -9.11
N LYS A 93 15.86 7.41 -8.96
CA LYS A 93 15.12 7.72 -7.74
C LYS A 93 13.80 6.96 -7.73
N ARG A 94 13.50 6.26 -6.63
CA ARG A 94 12.29 5.46 -6.47
C ARG A 94 11.14 6.30 -5.91
N SER A 95 9.95 6.14 -6.46
CA SER A 95 8.74 6.71 -5.83
C SER A 95 8.30 5.85 -4.64
N MET A 96 7.69 6.48 -3.62
CA MET A 96 7.42 5.81 -2.35
C MET A 96 6.08 6.25 -1.74
N ILE A 97 5.43 5.32 -1.06
CA ILE A 97 4.43 5.61 -0.02
C ILE A 97 5.01 5.16 1.31
N ILE A 98 5.06 6.06 2.28
CA ILE A 98 5.69 5.82 3.57
C ILE A 98 4.65 5.95 4.69
N SER A 99 4.42 4.88 5.44
CA SER A 99 3.64 4.92 6.68
C SER A 99 4.46 5.61 7.77
N ASP A 100 3.94 6.69 8.31
CA ASP A 100 4.59 7.53 9.34
C ASP A 100 3.65 7.82 10.51
N PRO A 101 3.35 6.82 11.36
CA PRO A 101 2.37 6.98 12.45
C PRO A 101 2.68 8.13 13.40
N LYS A 102 3.94 8.49 13.56
CA LYS A 102 4.40 9.52 14.52
C LYS A 102 4.72 10.86 13.86
N GLY A 103 4.73 10.94 12.53
CA GLY A 103 5.18 12.11 11.78
C GLY A 103 6.69 12.37 11.89
N GLU A 104 7.47 11.39 12.36
CA GLU A 104 8.93 11.53 12.55
C GLU A 104 9.66 11.45 11.21
N LEU A 105 9.21 10.57 10.30
CA LEU A 105 9.83 10.36 8.98
C LEU A 105 9.64 11.59 8.10
N TYR A 106 8.43 12.16 8.06
CA TYR A 106 8.17 13.40 7.33
C TYR A 106 9.07 14.54 7.85
N ARG A 107 9.09 14.75 9.17
CA ARG A 107 9.89 15.82 9.77
C ARG A 107 11.36 15.73 9.43
N LEU A 108 11.91 14.52 9.40
CA LEU A 108 13.33 14.30 9.15
C LEU A 108 13.69 14.30 7.67
N LEU A 109 12.84 13.76 6.80
CA LEU A 109 13.19 13.44 5.42
C LEU A 109 12.60 14.40 4.38
N ALA A 110 11.53 15.13 4.69
CA ALA A 110 10.81 15.92 3.69
C ALA A 110 11.67 17.01 3.04
N ALA A 111 12.53 17.70 3.80
CA ALA A 111 13.43 18.72 3.26
C ALA A 111 14.44 18.09 2.30
N LEU A 112 15.12 17.02 2.71
CA LEU A 112 16.07 16.29 1.88
C LEU A 112 15.43 15.81 0.58
N LEU A 113 14.24 15.19 0.68
CA LEU A 113 13.53 14.67 -0.49
C LEU A 113 13.15 15.79 -1.47
N LYS A 114 12.73 16.96 -0.98
CA LYS A 114 12.47 18.14 -1.82
C LYS A 114 13.74 18.65 -2.51
N GLU A 115 14.86 18.72 -1.79
CA GLU A 115 16.17 19.09 -2.34
C GLU A 115 16.63 18.10 -3.42
N GLU A 116 16.32 16.82 -3.24
CA GLU A 116 16.60 15.77 -4.22
C GLU A 116 15.58 15.73 -5.39
N GLY A 117 14.66 16.68 -5.45
CA GLY A 117 13.73 16.85 -6.56
C GLY A 117 12.45 16.04 -6.47
N TYR A 118 12.16 15.41 -5.34
CA TYR A 118 10.89 14.71 -5.13
C TYR A 118 9.70 15.65 -5.07
N ASP A 119 8.57 15.17 -5.56
CA ASP A 119 7.26 15.68 -5.22
C ASP A 119 6.85 15.08 -3.86
N VAL A 120 6.83 15.90 -2.82
CA VAL A 120 6.60 15.45 -1.44
C VAL A 120 5.18 15.79 -1.03
N LEU A 121 4.36 14.75 -0.85
CA LEU A 121 2.96 14.81 -0.46
C LEU A 121 2.78 14.30 0.96
N MET A 122 1.79 14.83 1.67
CA MET A 122 1.47 14.42 3.03
C MET A 122 -0.03 14.18 3.19
N LEU A 123 -0.43 12.94 3.45
CA LEU A 123 -1.77 12.58 3.90
C LEU A 123 -1.75 12.56 5.43
N ASN A 124 -2.20 13.66 6.07
CA ASN A 124 -2.15 13.84 7.51
C ASN A 124 -3.53 13.65 8.14
N LEU A 125 -3.78 12.46 8.67
CA LEU A 125 -5.04 12.13 9.32
C LEU A 125 -5.15 12.71 10.75
N ARG A 126 -4.09 13.38 11.26
CA ARG A 126 -4.11 14.11 12.53
C ARG A 126 -4.66 15.52 12.37
N ASP A 127 -4.34 16.18 11.23
CA ASP A 127 -4.69 17.57 10.97
C ASP A 127 -4.95 17.80 9.48
N TYR A 128 -6.22 17.92 9.12
CA TYR A 128 -6.64 18.14 7.73
C TYR A 128 -6.14 19.46 7.14
N SER A 129 -5.84 20.48 7.95
CA SER A 129 -5.36 21.78 7.47
C SER A 129 -3.93 21.70 6.92
N HIS A 130 -3.21 20.66 7.31
CA HIS A 130 -1.83 20.37 6.89
C HIS A 130 -1.76 19.00 6.22
N SER A 131 -2.68 18.73 5.29
CA SER A 131 -2.82 17.45 4.61
C SER A 131 -3.21 17.63 3.15
N GLU A 132 -2.76 16.76 2.28
CA GLU A 132 -3.47 16.52 1.03
C GLU A 132 -4.87 15.97 1.34
N LEU A 133 -5.80 16.25 0.45
CA LEU A 133 -7.15 15.72 0.48
C LEU A 133 -7.27 14.63 -0.56
N TRP A 134 -7.93 13.54 -0.20
CA TRP A 134 -8.07 12.40 -1.08
C TRP A 134 -9.45 11.76 -0.96
N ASN A 135 -10.24 11.89 -1.99
CA ASN A 135 -11.55 11.26 -2.10
C ASN A 135 -11.43 9.94 -2.86
N PRO A 136 -11.67 8.78 -2.23
CA PRO A 136 -11.57 7.48 -2.89
C PRO A 136 -12.60 7.27 -4.00
N LEU A 137 -13.64 8.09 -4.07
CA LEU A 137 -14.68 8.01 -5.09
C LEU A 137 -14.33 8.76 -6.38
N THR A 138 -13.38 9.69 -6.35
CA THR A 138 -13.00 10.49 -7.53
C THR A 138 -12.65 9.65 -8.77
N PRO A 139 -11.85 8.56 -8.68
CA PRO A 139 -11.54 7.73 -9.84
C PRO A 139 -12.79 7.07 -10.46
N ILE A 140 -13.70 6.60 -9.60
CA ILE A 140 -14.97 5.99 -9.99
C ILE A 140 -15.82 6.99 -10.77
N TYR A 141 -15.95 8.21 -10.23
CA TYR A 141 -16.67 9.30 -10.88
C TYR A 141 -16.11 9.64 -12.26
N LYS A 142 -14.78 9.87 -12.34
CA LYS A 142 -14.11 10.21 -13.60
C LYS A 142 -14.29 9.12 -14.65
N LYS A 143 -14.16 7.85 -14.27
CA LYS A 143 -14.37 6.71 -15.18
C LYS A 143 -15.81 6.63 -15.67
N PHE A 144 -16.80 6.84 -14.78
CA PHE A 144 -18.20 6.90 -15.15
C PHE A 144 -18.49 8.07 -16.11
N GLN A 145 -18.00 9.29 -15.80
CA GLN A 145 -18.17 10.45 -16.67
C GLN A 145 -17.56 10.22 -18.05
N ARG A 146 -16.43 9.55 -18.12
CA ARG A 146 -15.82 9.13 -19.39
C ARG A 146 -16.73 8.18 -20.16
N ALA A 147 -17.31 7.17 -19.46
CA ALA A 147 -18.19 6.19 -20.09
C ALA A 147 -19.44 6.82 -20.73
N ILE A 148 -20.04 7.84 -20.06
CA ILE A 148 -21.24 8.51 -20.58
C ILE A 148 -20.95 9.59 -21.63
N ASN A 149 -19.69 10.02 -21.79
CA ASN A 149 -19.27 11.09 -22.70
C ASN A 149 -18.25 10.61 -23.76
N LEU A 150 -18.26 9.33 -24.12
CA LEU A 150 -17.31 8.75 -25.08
C LEU A 150 -17.37 9.40 -26.47
N GLU A 151 -18.50 9.95 -26.84
CA GLU A 151 -18.68 10.70 -28.08
C GLU A 151 -17.70 11.88 -28.21
N ASN A 152 -17.30 12.46 -27.08
CA ASN A 152 -16.31 13.54 -27.05
C ASN A 152 -14.88 13.06 -27.39
N GLU A 153 -14.62 11.75 -27.38
CA GLU A 153 -13.33 11.16 -27.77
C GLU A 153 -13.25 10.85 -29.28
N VAL A 154 -14.32 11.12 -30.04
CA VAL A 154 -14.35 10.95 -31.50
C VAL A 154 -13.68 12.14 -32.16
N GLU A 155 -12.65 11.87 -32.94
CA GLU A 155 -11.90 12.85 -33.72
C GLU A 155 -12.33 12.82 -35.19
N LEU A 156 -12.47 13.98 -35.85
CA LEU A 156 -12.63 14.06 -37.29
C LEU A 156 -11.25 14.10 -37.96
N VAL A 157 -10.96 13.17 -38.84
CA VAL A 157 -9.68 13.07 -39.55
C VAL A 157 -9.89 13.15 -41.04
N GLU A 158 -9.04 13.90 -41.74
CA GLU A 158 -9.03 13.94 -43.21
C GLU A 158 -8.38 12.67 -43.78
N THR A 159 -9.05 12.01 -44.71
CA THR A 159 -8.55 10.84 -45.42
C THR A 159 -8.59 11.09 -46.92
N ALA A 160 -7.97 10.22 -47.73
CA ALA A 160 -8.02 10.29 -49.16
C ALA A 160 -9.46 10.22 -49.76
N GLU A 161 -10.40 9.71 -48.97
CA GLU A 161 -11.82 9.54 -49.32
C GLU A 161 -12.71 10.61 -48.66
N GLY A 162 -12.12 11.65 -48.02
CA GLY A 162 -12.81 12.72 -47.31
C GLY A 162 -12.69 12.60 -45.78
N ALA A 163 -13.39 13.48 -45.06
CA ALA A 163 -13.39 13.50 -43.60
C ALA A 163 -14.11 12.26 -43.03
N LYS A 164 -13.46 11.57 -42.12
CA LYS A 164 -13.99 10.40 -41.41
C LYS A 164 -13.83 10.51 -39.90
N ASN A 165 -14.65 9.80 -39.17
CA ASN A 165 -14.57 9.73 -37.70
C ASN A 165 -13.50 8.72 -37.29
N LYS A 166 -12.64 9.13 -36.33
CA LYS A 166 -11.63 8.27 -35.71
C LYS A 166 -11.94 8.12 -34.22
N PHE A 167 -11.98 6.90 -33.73
CA PHE A 167 -12.17 6.57 -32.33
C PHE A 167 -11.17 5.50 -31.91
N LYS A 168 -10.44 5.74 -30.82
CA LYS A 168 -9.40 4.83 -30.30
C LYS A 168 -8.37 4.38 -31.35
N GLY A 169 -7.97 5.29 -32.23
CA GLY A 169 -6.99 5.00 -33.27
C GLY A 169 -7.55 4.34 -34.53
N VAL A 170 -8.80 3.87 -34.54
CA VAL A 170 -9.48 3.26 -35.67
C VAL A 170 -10.32 4.29 -36.42
N VAL A 171 -10.23 4.31 -37.74
CA VAL A 171 -11.03 5.18 -38.63
C VAL A 171 -12.26 4.41 -39.13
N TYR A 172 -13.42 4.99 -38.89
CA TYR A 172 -14.72 4.38 -39.24
C TYR A 172 -15.31 5.03 -40.49
N SER A 173 -15.74 4.20 -41.44
CA SER A 173 -16.38 4.64 -42.67
C SER A 173 -17.90 4.72 -42.55
N LYS A 174 -18.48 3.97 -41.60
CA LYS A 174 -19.93 3.94 -41.35
C LYS A 174 -20.22 4.39 -39.91
N GLN A 175 -21.25 5.21 -39.73
CA GLN A 175 -21.68 5.69 -38.43
C GLN A 175 -22.12 4.52 -37.51
N SER A 176 -22.81 3.51 -38.04
CA SER A 176 -23.25 2.35 -37.26
C SER A 176 -22.08 1.56 -36.66
N GLU A 177 -20.98 1.40 -37.39
CA GLU A 177 -19.77 0.72 -36.88
C GLU A 177 -19.10 1.52 -35.75
N LEU A 178 -19.12 2.85 -35.86
CA LEU A 178 -18.65 3.75 -34.80
C LEU A 178 -19.55 3.66 -33.55
N ASP A 179 -20.86 3.71 -33.74
CA ASP A 179 -21.85 3.65 -32.64
C ASP A 179 -21.74 2.32 -31.90
N ASP A 180 -21.56 1.20 -32.63
CA ASP A 180 -21.32 -0.11 -32.01
C ASP A 180 -20.02 -0.14 -31.21
N ALA A 181 -18.92 0.43 -31.72
CA ALA A 181 -17.65 0.51 -31.00
C ALA A 181 -17.73 1.40 -29.75
N ILE A 182 -18.45 2.51 -29.81
CA ILE A 182 -18.72 3.38 -28.66
C ILE A 182 -19.56 2.63 -27.61
N ALA A 183 -20.59 1.92 -28.03
CA ALA A 183 -21.46 1.14 -27.13
C ALA A 183 -20.70 0.01 -26.44
N GLU A 184 -19.83 -0.71 -27.16
CA GLU A 184 -18.96 -1.74 -26.59
C GLU A 184 -18.00 -1.16 -25.55
N MET A 185 -17.30 -0.07 -25.89
CA MET A 185 -16.39 0.60 -24.97
C MET A 185 -17.12 1.13 -23.74
N ARG A 186 -18.33 1.69 -23.91
CA ARG A 186 -19.17 2.15 -22.81
C ARG A 186 -19.51 1.01 -21.85
N ASN A 187 -19.90 -0.14 -22.38
CA ASN A 187 -20.22 -1.32 -21.57
C ASN A 187 -18.99 -1.82 -20.78
N LEU A 188 -17.81 -1.83 -21.40
CA LEU A 188 -16.56 -2.19 -20.72
C LEU A 188 -16.24 -1.21 -19.58
N LEU A 189 -16.32 0.09 -19.83
CA LEU A 189 -16.06 1.10 -18.78
C LEU A 189 -17.08 1.04 -17.65
N LEU A 190 -18.34 0.79 -17.94
CA LEU A 190 -19.38 0.64 -16.90
C LEU A 190 -19.21 -0.65 -16.08
N ALA A 191 -18.68 -1.71 -16.70
CA ALA A 191 -18.31 -2.94 -15.97
C ALA A 191 -17.10 -2.69 -15.07
N ASP A 192 -16.12 -1.91 -15.54
CA ASP A 192 -14.98 -1.48 -14.72
C ASP A 192 -15.41 -0.61 -13.54
N VAL A 193 -16.35 0.35 -13.74
CA VAL A 193 -16.92 1.16 -12.66
C VAL A 193 -17.57 0.26 -11.60
N ASP A 194 -18.35 -0.73 -12.03
CA ASP A 194 -18.98 -1.69 -11.11
C ASP A 194 -17.95 -2.48 -10.32
N SER A 195 -16.91 -2.97 -10.99
CA SER A 195 -15.79 -3.68 -10.35
C SER A 195 -15.01 -2.81 -9.35
N GLU A 196 -14.79 -1.53 -9.66
CA GLU A 196 -14.12 -0.60 -8.73
C GLU A 196 -14.98 -0.30 -7.49
N ILE A 197 -16.29 -0.13 -7.68
CA ILE A 197 -17.24 0.01 -6.56
C ILE A 197 -17.24 -1.25 -5.70
N ASP A 198 -17.23 -2.45 -6.31
CA ASP A 198 -17.13 -3.72 -5.59
C ASP A 198 -15.87 -3.81 -4.75
N LYS A 199 -14.71 -3.55 -5.33
CA LYS A 199 -13.43 -3.55 -4.64
C LYS A 199 -13.40 -2.55 -3.49
N LEU A 200 -13.90 -1.33 -3.71
CA LEU A 200 -13.99 -0.30 -2.69
C LEU A 200 -14.90 -0.75 -1.53
N MET A 201 -16.10 -1.22 -1.82
CA MET A 201 -17.03 -1.67 -0.80
C MET A 201 -16.52 -2.92 -0.07
N PHE A 202 -15.79 -3.80 -0.75
CA PHE A 202 -15.14 -4.95 -0.12
C PHE A 202 -13.99 -4.52 0.81
N THR A 203 -13.23 -3.50 0.44
CA THR A 203 -12.17 -2.92 1.29
C THR A 203 -12.76 -2.27 2.54
N ILE A 204 -13.87 -1.55 2.40
CA ILE A 204 -14.54 -0.86 3.52
C ILE A 204 -15.28 -1.86 4.41
N ILE A 205 -15.92 -2.87 3.83
CA ILE A 205 -16.68 -3.92 4.52
C ILE A 205 -16.07 -5.27 4.14
N PRO A 206 -14.90 -5.65 4.68
CA PRO A 206 -14.29 -6.93 4.37
C PRO A 206 -15.10 -8.12 4.90
N HIS A 207 -14.82 -9.31 4.39
CA HIS A 207 -15.31 -10.53 5.05
C HIS A 207 -14.70 -10.60 6.46
N ASP A 208 -15.54 -10.96 7.41
CA ASP A 208 -15.14 -11.32 8.75
C ASP A 208 -15.23 -12.85 8.94
N ASP A 209 -14.76 -13.35 10.08
CA ASP A 209 -14.79 -14.78 10.41
C ASP A 209 -16.20 -15.29 10.79
N SER A 210 -17.24 -14.48 10.59
CA SER A 210 -18.62 -14.86 10.87
C SER A 210 -19.07 -15.98 9.91
N LYS A 211 -19.84 -16.94 10.45
CA LYS A 211 -20.40 -18.03 9.63
C LYS A 211 -21.46 -17.53 8.65
N ASP A 212 -22.09 -16.42 8.94
CA ASP A 212 -23.15 -15.81 8.12
C ASP A 212 -22.65 -14.57 7.42
N GLN A 213 -22.19 -14.74 6.19
CA GLN A 213 -21.68 -13.66 5.35
C GLN A 213 -22.78 -12.70 4.84
N TYR A 214 -24.04 -13.02 5.02
CA TYR A 214 -25.16 -12.17 4.63
C TYR A 214 -25.03 -10.75 5.24
N TRP A 215 -24.62 -10.67 6.50
CA TRP A 215 -24.46 -9.40 7.23
C TRP A 215 -23.23 -8.58 6.80
N ASN A 216 -22.43 -9.09 5.87
CA ASN A 216 -21.40 -8.35 5.16
C ASN A 216 -21.85 -7.99 3.74
N GLU A 217 -22.48 -8.95 3.03
CA GLU A 217 -22.91 -8.75 1.65
C GLU A 217 -24.08 -7.75 1.52
N ALA A 218 -25.14 -7.86 2.32
CA ALA A 218 -26.30 -6.97 2.24
C ALA A 218 -25.91 -5.49 2.49
N PRO A 219 -25.10 -5.13 3.51
CA PRO A 219 -24.59 -3.77 3.66
C PRO A 219 -23.71 -3.29 2.49
N ARG A 220 -22.91 -4.18 1.87
CA ARG A 220 -22.14 -3.81 0.65
C ARG A 220 -23.09 -3.44 -0.50
N GLN A 221 -24.10 -4.27 -0.75
CA GLN A 221 -25.10 -4.00 -1.78
C GLN A 221 -25.82 -2.67 -1.53
N TRP A 222 -26.14 -2.34 -0.27
CA TRP A 222 -26.72 -1.07 0.10
C TRP A 222 -25.79 0.11 -0.20
N GLY A 223 -24.51 0.01 0.11
CA GLY A 223 -23.49 1.00 -0.26
C GLY A 223 -23.34 1.16 -1.79
N LYS A 224 -23.32 0.05 -2.53
CA LYS A 224 -23.27 0.04 -4.01
C LYS A 224 -24.49 0.75 -4.60
N ALA A 225 -25.68 0.50 -4.06
CA ALA A 225 -26.91 1.16 -4.50
C ALA A 225 -26.83 2.69 -4.40
N HIS A 226 -26.29 3.20 -3.29
CA HIS A 226 -26.10 4.64 -3.10
C HIS A 226 -25.07 5.22 -4.06
N LEU A 227 -23.92 4.55 -4.25
CA LEU A 227 -22.89 5.04 -5.17
C LEU A 227 -23.41 5.07 -6.61
N TRP A 228 -24.14 4.04 -7.06
CA TRP A 228 -24.78 4.04 -8.36
C TRP A 228 -25.86 5.12 -8.49
N ALA A 229 -26.67 5.34 -7.45
CA ALA A 229 -27.65 6.41 -7.45
C ALA A 229 -27.00 7.79 -7.63
N MET A 230 -25.88 8.03 -6.95
CA MET A 230 -25.12 9.26 -7.09
C MET A 230 -24.49 9.41 -8.49
N LEU A 231 -23.99 8.32 -9.09
CA LEU A 231 -23.49 8.33 -10.48
C LEU A 231 -24.61 8.62 -11.48
N GLU A 232 -25.78 8.00 -11.33
CA GLU A 232 -26.96 8.28 -12.17
C GLU A 232 -27.46 9.72 -12.02
N ASP A 233 -27.38 10.29 -10.80
CA ASP A 233 -27.72 11.69 -10.51
C ASP A 233 -26.64 12.69 -11.01
N SER A 234 -25.47 12.20 -11.42
CA SER A 234 -24.44 13.02 -12.07
C SER A 234 -24.67 13.19 -13.58
N ILE A 235 -25.58 12.46 -14.17
CA ILE A 235 -25.98 12.65 -15.58
C ILE A 235 -26.84 13.92 -15.65
N PRO A 236 -26.47 14.92 -16.49
CA PRO A 236 -27.25 16.15 -16.61
C PRO A 236 -28.67 15.87 -17.09
N LYS A 237 -29.66 16.41 -16.38
CA LYS A 237 -31.05 16.49 -16.80
C LYS A 237 -31.44 17.95 -16.98
N ASP A 238 -31.98 18.32 -18.13
CA ASP A 238 -32.30 19.70 -18.49
C ASP A 238 -31.13 20.69 -18.28
N GLY A 239 -29.90 20.23 -18.59
CA GLY A 239 -28.67 21.01 -18.45
C GLY A 239 -28.19 21.21 -17.01
N LYS A 240 -28.83 20.55 -16.02
CA LYS A 240 -28.42 20.62 -14.61
C LYS A 240 -27.95 19.25 -14.12
N GLN A 241 -26.77 19.22 -13.49
CA GLN A 241 -26.30 18.09 -12.71
C GLN A 241 -26.73 18.23 -11.26
N LYS A 242 -27.22 17.14 -10.65
CA LYS A 242 -27.53 17.12 -9.21
C LYS A 242 -26.27 16.81 -8.40
N ILE A 243 -25.44 15.89 -8.88
CA ILE A 243 -24.15 15.46 -8.30
C ILE A 243 -23.03 15.82 -9.27
N THR A 244 -22.05 16.57 -8.81
CA THR A 244 -20.85 16.98 -9.56
C THR A 244 -19.62 16.26 -9.02
N GLU A 245 -18.45 16.36 -9.69
CA GLU A 245 -17.18 15.83 -9.16
C GLU A 245 -16.90 16.36 -7.75
N ASP A 246 -17.11 17.64 -7.52
CA ASP A 246 -16.90 18.29 -6.21
C ASP A 246 -17.82 17.76 -5.11
N THR A 247 -18.98 17.24 -5.44
CA THR A 247 -19.99 16.73 -4.48
C THR A 247 -20.07 15.20 -4.45
N PHE A 248 -19.40 14.48 -5.35
CA PHE A 248 -19.38 13.02 -5.35
C PHE A 248 -18.43 12.49 -4.28
N SER A 249 -18.94 12.37 -3.05
CA SER A 249 -18.14 11.99 -1.87
C SER A 249 -18.97 11.14 -0.89
N PHE A 250 -18.28 10.47 0.05
CA PHE A 250 -18.97 9.78 1.15
C PHE A 250 -19.84 10.71 1.98
N ASN A 251 -19.48 11.99 2.11
CA ASN A 251 -20.33 12.96 2.80
C ASN A 251 -21.69 13.10 2.16
N THR A 252 -21.73 13.15 0.83
CA THR A 252 -22.98 13.21 0.06
C THR A 252 -23.77 11.91 0.21
N MET A 253 -23.09 10.76 0.10
CA MET A 253 -23.72 9.45 0.30
C MET A 253 -24.38 9.35 1.69
N PHE A 254 -23.71 9.79 2.76
CA PHE A 254 -24.27 9.78 4.11
C PHE A 254 -25.43 10.77 4.25
N THR A 255 -25.32 11.96 3.65
CA THR A 255 -26.39 12.95 3.67
C THR A 255 -27.66 12.39 3.02
N ILE A 256 -27.50 11.69 1.89
CA ILE A 256 -28.62 11.01 1.22
C ILE A 256 -29.16 9.88 2.11
N ASN A 257 -28.31 8.94 2.55
CA ASN A 257 -28.71 7.81 3.36
C ASN A 257 -29.41 8.23 4.65
N ASP A 258 -28.88 9.24 5.36
CA ASP A 258 -29.50 9.75 6.60
C ASP A 258 -30.82 10.41 6.30
N SER A 259 -30.94 11.18 5.21
CA SER A 259 -32.22 11.77 4.79
C SER A 259 -33.29 10.71 4.48
N LEU A 260 -32.88 9.55 3.98
CA LEU A 260 -33.74 8.41 3.67
C LEU A 260 -34.22 7.66 4.94
N THR A 261 -33.52 7.80 6.05
CA THR A 261 -33.74 7.03 7.28
C THR A 261 -34.38 7.84 8.40
N GLU A 262 -34.24 9.18 8.38
CA GLU A 262 -34.78 10.07 9.44
C GLU A 262 -36.25 10.43 9.28
N ASP A 263 -36.83 10.27 8.09
CA ASP A 263 -38.22 10.65 7.82
C ASP A 263 -39.11 9.40 7.90
N GLU A 264 -40.03 9.35 8.90
CA GLU A 264 -41.00 8.25 9.06
C GLU A 264 -41.93 8.07 7.84
N HIS A 265 -42.01 9.08 6.97
CA HIS A 265 -42.84 9.10 5.77
C HIS A 265 -42.01 8.89 4.49
N TYR A 266 -40.70 8.70 4.62
CA TYR A 266 -39.83 8.48 3.48
C TYR A 266 -39.81 7.00 3.07
N ASP A 267 -40.33 6.75 1.90
CA ASP A 267 -40.24 5.43 1.31
C ASP A 267 -38.92 5.29 0.54
N ASN A 268 -37.95 4.54 1.13
CA ASN A 268 -36.74 4.13 0.42
C ASN A 268 -37.05 3.51 -0.95
N ASP A 269 -38.28 2.93 -1.05
CA ASP A 269 -38.78 2.33 -2.27
C ASP A 269 -38.87 3.40 -3.36
N ASP A 270 -39.38 4.59 -3.08
CA ASP A 270 -39.52 5.67 -4.07
C ASP A 270 -38.19 6.24 -4.55
N TYR A 271 -37.15 6.29 -3.69
CA TYR A 271 -35.85 6.82 -4.09
C TYR A 271 -35.11 5.91 -5.09
N PHE A 272 -35.15 4.60 -4.88
CA PHE A 272 -34.47 3.64 -5.73
C PHE A 272 -35.38 3.12 -6.85
N SER A 273 -36.62 2.68 -6.55
CA SER A 273 -37.55 2.12 -7.53
C SER A 273 -38.06 3.17 -8.52
N GLY A 274 -38.20 4.42 -8.10
CA GLY A 274 -38.54 5.54 -8.98
C GLY A 274 -37.55 5.83 -10.10
N ARG A 275 -36.33 5.23 -10.05
CA ARG A 275 -35.33 5.29 -11.12
C ARG A 275 -35.61 4.35 -12.29
N GLY A 276 -36.54 3.42 -12.13
CA GLY A 276 -36.91 2.43 -13.13
C GLY A 276 -36.11 1.12 -13.03
N GLU A 277 -36.58 0.12 -13.77
CA GLU A 277 -36.00 -1.25 -13.70
C GLU A 277 -34.58 -1.37 -14.25
N GLU A 278 -34.21 -0.50 -15.19
CA GLU A 278 -32.88 -0.51 -15.81
C GLU A 278 -31.81 0.15 -14.93
N SER A 279 -32.21 0.92 -13.91
CA SER A 279 -31.26 1.54 -12.98
C SER A 279 -30.46 0.50 -12.21
N ARG A 280 -29.11 0.65 -12.24
CA ARG A 280 -28.21 -0.19 -11.44
C ARG A 280 -28.42 0.08 -9.94
N ALA A 281 -28.66 1.33 -9.56
CA ALA A 281 -28.97 1.70 -8.19
C ALA A 281 -30.19 0.93 -7.68
N ASN A 282 -31.28 0.87 -8.46
CA ASN A 282 -32.46 0.12 -8.12
C ASN A 282 -32.18 -1.39 -8.02
N LYS A 283 -31.44 -1.96 -8.99
CA LYS A 283 -31.08 -3.39 -8.99
C LYS A 283 -30.32 -3.78 -7.70
N TYR A 284 -29.35 -2.96 -7.25
CA TYR A 284 -28.60 -3.22 -6.01
C TYR A 284 -29.39 -2.95 -4.73
N ALA A 285 -30.30 -1.97 -4.72
CA ALA A 285 -31.13 -1.67 -3.56
C ALA A 285 -32.23 -2.72 -3.29
N ARG A 286 -32.70 -3.38 -4.35
CA ARG A 286 -33.88 -4.28 -4.32
C ARG A 286 -33.78 -5.34 -3.22
N GLY A 287 -32.60 -6.00 -3.09
CA GLY A 287 -32.37 -7.01 -2.07
C GLY A 287 -32.48 -6.50 -0.63
N THR A 288 -32.36 -5.19 -0.40
CA THR A 288 -32.57 -4.58 0.92
C THR A 288 -34.02 -4.09 1.06
N ILE A 289 -34.59 -3.47 0.03
CA ILE A 289 -35.93 -2.86 0.03
C ILE A 289 -37.02 -3.91 0.16
N GLU A 290 -36.90 -5.04 -0.55
CA GLU A 290 -37.90 -6.12 -0.55
C GLU A 290 -37.93 -6.94 0.76
N ASN A 291 -36.94 -6.74 1.66
CA ASN A 291 -36.95 -7.37 2.98
C ASN A 291 -38.05 -6.76 3.91
N ALA A 292 -38.48 -7.57 4.89
CA ALA A 292 -39.30 -7.09 5.98
C ALA A 292 -38.65 -5.89 6.69
N SER A 293 -39.45 -4.93 7.18
CA SER A 293 -38.94 -3.65 7.71
C SER A 293 -37.87 -3.82 8.80
N GLY A 294 -37.99 -4.83 9.67
CA GLY A 294 -37.00 -5.13 10.70
C GLY A 294 -35.64 -5.58 10.11
N THR A 295 -35.65 -6.45 9.10
CA THR A 295 -34.43 -6.88 8.41
C THR A 295 -33.79 -5.72 7.65
N ARG A 296 -34.59 -4.91 6.96
CA ARG A 296 -34.12 -3.70 6.27
C ARG A 296 -33.41 -2.75 7.24
N GLN A 297 -34.00 -2.45 8.39
CA GLN A 297 -33.40 -1.59 9.41
C GLN A 297 -32.08 -2.19 9.95
N CYS A 298 -32.02 -3.50 10.14
CA CYS A 298 -30.78 -4.18 10.55
C CYS A 298 -29.67 -4.02 9.49
N ILE A 299 -29.98 -4.20 8.19
CA ILE A 299 -28.99 -4.03 7.11
C ILE A 299 -28.46 -2.60 7.10
N ILE A 300 -29.34 -1.59 7.17
CA ILE A 300 -28.96 -0.17 7.19
C ILE A 300 -28.11 0.15 8.43
N SER A 301 -28.49 -0.37 9.61
CA SER A 301 -27.73 -0.19 10.84
C SER A 301 -26.34 -0.83 10.76
N CYS A 302 -26.25 -2.04 10.20
CA CYS A 302 -24.96 -2.71 9.93
C CYS A 302 -24.10 -1.90 8.96
N PHE A 303 -24.67 -1.38 7.88
CA PHE A 303 -23.98 -0.50 6.95
C PHE A 303 -23.40 0.73 7.67
N ASN A 304 -24.27 1.47 8.42
CA ASN A 304 -23.85 2.65 9.15
C ASN A 304 -22.70 2.36 10.14
N ALA A 305 -22.77 1.23 10.85
CA ALA A 305 -21.71 0.83 11.77
C ALA A 305 -20.38 0.53 11.04
N LYS A 306 -20.44 -0.14 9.89
CA LYS A 306 -19.24 -0.53 9.11
C LYS A 306 -18.56 0.65 8.42
N VAL A 307 -19.30 1.71 8.07
CA VAL A 307 -18.77 2.94 7.45
C VAL A 307 -18.51 4.06 8.47
N GLN A 308 -18.63 3.78 9.76
CA GLN A 308 -18.53 4.78 10.84
C GLN A 308 -17.21 5.56 10.82
N ALA A 309 -16.10 4.94 10.39
CA ALA A 309 -14.82 5.61 10.26
C ALA A 309 -14.89 6.86 9.37
N TYR A 310 -15.59 6.76 8.23
CA TYR A 310 -15.75 7.87 7.28
C TYR A 310 -16.69 8.99 7.78
N ARG A 311 -17.39 8.79 8.90
CA ARG A 311 -18.22 9.82 9.57
C ARG A 311 -17.42 10.64 10.58
N ASN A 312 -16.16 10.25 10.90
CA ASN A 312 -15.26 11.05 11.74
C ASN A 312 -15.03 12.42 11.10
N SER A 313 -15.02 13.50 11.89
CA SER A 313 -14.96 14.87 11.39
C SER A 313 -13.70 15.15 10.54
N THR A 314 -12.54 14.69 10.98
CA THR A 314 -11.28 14.87 10.25
C THR A 314 -11.27 14.05 8.96
N ILE A 315 -11.69 12.79 9.01
CA ILE A 315 -11.76 11.90 7.84
C ILE A 315 -12.75 12.46 6.81
N ARG A 316 -13.90 12.95 7.25
CA ARG A 316 -14.90 13.58 6.37
C ARG A 316 -14.31 14.74 5.56
N LEU A 317 -13.47 15.56 6.18
CA LEU A 317 -12.83 16.69 5.50
C LEU A 317 -11.75 16.21 4.53
N ILE A 318 -10.90 15.29 4.95
CA ILE A 318 -9.82 14.72 4.11
C ILE A 318 -10.39 13.98 2.89
N THR A 319 -11.55 13.30 3.03
CA THR A 319 -12.17 12.53 1.94
C THR A 319 -13.28 13.26 1.21
N SER A 320 -13.45 14.57 1.44
CA SER A 320 -14.51 15.35 0.77
C SER A 320 -14.21 15.64 -0.70
N CYS A 321 -12.95 15.82 -1.04
CA CYS A 321 -12.48 16.08 -2.40
C CYS A 321 -11.03 15.58 -2.54
N SER A 322 -10.47 15.67 -3.74
CA SER A 322 -9.06 15.33 -3.97
C SER A 322 -8.27 16.57 -4.33
N SER A 323 -7.16 16.80 -3.64
CA SER A 323 -6.17 17.83 -3.97
C SER A 323 -5.06 17.30 -4.88
N PHE A 324 -4.93 15.97 -4.98
CA PHE A 324 -4.03 15.31 -5.91
C PHE A 324 -4.71 14.10 -6.58
N ASP A 325 -4.16 13.71 -7.71
CA ASP A 325 -4.57 12.53 -8.46
C ASP A 325 -3.50 11.44 -8.34
N MET A 326 -3.90 10.16 -8.33
CA MET A 326 -2.97 9.03 -8.24
C MET A 326 -1.95 8.98 -9.40
N SER A 327 -2.24 9.64 -10.53
CA SER A 327 -1.31 9.77 -11.64
C SER A 327 -0.01 10.48 -11.27
N ARG A 328 0.00 11.30 -10.20
CA ARG A 328 1.24 11.92 -9.68
C ARG A 328 2.26 10.89 -9.21
N LEU A 329 1.83 9.70 -8.78
CA LEU A 329 2.72 8.62 -8.34
C LEU A 329 3.64 8.12 -9.48
N VAL A 330 3.23 8.30 -10.74
CA VAL A 330 3.92 7.84 -11.96
C VAL A 330 4.13 8.96 -12.98
N SER A 331 4.14 10.22 -12.55
CA SER A 331 4.21 11.41 -13.43
C SER A 331 5.59 11.64 -14.09
N GLY A 332 6.54 10.74 -13.91
CA GLY A 332 7.93 10.90 -14.35
C GLY A 332 8.82 11.69 -13.38
N ARG A 333 8.23 12.40 -12.42
CA ARG A 333 8.93 12.98 -11.27
C ARG A 333 8.86 12.01 -10.08
N PRO A 334 9.97 11.73 -9.38
CA PRO A 334 9.91 10.88 -8.20
C PRO A 334 8.97 11.49 -7.16
N THR A 335 8.05 10.70 -6.66
CA THR A 335 7.01 11.16 -5.73
C THR A 335 7.08 10.37 -4.43
N VAL A 336 6.92 11.06 -3.32
CA VAL A 336 6.77 10.43 -2.01
C VAL A 336 5.50 10.90 -1.32
N VAL A 337 4.72 9.97 -0.81
CA VAL A 337 3.53 10.25 -0.01
C VAL A 337 3.77 9.75 1.41
N PHE A 338 3.78 10.67 2.38
CA PHE A 338 3.80 10.31 3.80
C PHE A 338 2.37 10.18 4.30
N ILE A 339 2.05 9.05 4.96
CA ILE A 339 0.77 8.83 5.62
C ILE A 339 0.99 8.98 7.13
N SER A 340 0.57 10.12 7.68
CA SER A 340 0.65 10.40 9.12
C SER A 340 -0.71 10.18 9.78
N TYR A 341 -0.73 9.40 10.86
CA TYR A 341 -1.96 9.07 11.59
C TYR A 341 -1.68 8.78 13.07
N PRO A 342 -2.68 8.95 13.96
CA PRO A 342 -2.56 8.52 15.34
C PRO A 342 -2.45 7.00 15.47
N ASP A 343 -1.39 6.49 16.08
CA ASP A 343 -1.15 5.06 16.31
C ASP A 343 -1.91 4.51 17.52
N GLU A 344 -2.39 5.41 18.39
CA GLU A 344 -3.16 5.08 19.58
C GLU A 344 -4.63 4.72 19.29
N THR A 345 -5.13 4.95 18.06
CA THR A 345 -6.53 4.69 17.71
C THR A 345 -6.67 4.02 16.34
N LYS A 346 -7.56 3.03 16.27
CA LYS A 346 -7.86 2.32 15.01
C LYS A 346 -8.89 3.00 14.11
N VAL A 347 -9.43 4.16 14.50
CA VAL A 347 -10.47 4.88 13.73
C VAL A 347 -10.02 5.19 12.31
N TYR A 348 -8.74 5.48 12.11
CA TYR A 348 -8.17 5.86 10.81
C TYR A 348 -7.80 4.67 9.91
N TYR A 349 -7.77 3.46 10.46
CA TYR A 349 -7.25 2.27 9.78
C TYR A 349 -7.98 1.96 8.46
N GLN A 350 -9.30 2.11 8.45
CA GLN A 350 -10.11 1.84 7.26
C GLN A 350 -9.73 2.78 6.09
N VAL A 351 -9.51 4.06 6.38
CA VAL A 351 -9.13 5.05 5.36
C VAL A 351 -7.72 4.80 4.84
N ILE A 352 -6.79 4.45 5.72
CA ILE A 352 -5.41 4.11 5.35
C ILE A 352 -5.37 2.87 4.46
N SER A 353 -6.09 1.81 4.85
CA SER A 353 -6.20 0.59 4.04
C SER A 353 -6.79 0.89 2.65
N THR A 354 -7.86 1.69 2.60
CA THR A 354 -8.47 2.11 1.34
C THR A 354 -7.50 2.93 0.48
N PHE A 355 -6.72 3.83 1.08
CA PHE A 355 -5.73 4.62 0.36
C PHE A 355 -4.63 3.75 -0.26
N VAL A 356 -4.03 2.85 0.55
CA VAL A 356 -2.97 1.94 0.08
C VAL A 356 -3.49 1.02 -1.01
N GLN A 357 -4.70 0.47 -0.83
CA GLN A 357 -5.34 -0.40 -1.83
C GLN A 357 -5.62 0.36 -3.14
N SER A 358 -6.10 1.61 -3.06
CA SER A 358 -6.35 2.44 -4.25
C SER A 358 -5.07 2.79 -4.99
N ALA A 359 -4.02 3.17 -4.25
CA ALA A 359 -2.70 3.46 -4.83
C ALA A 359 -2.12 2.22 -5.52
N TYR A 360 -2.15 1.07 -4.84
CA TYR A 360 -1.70 -0.20 -5.38
C TYR A 360 -2.49 -0.57 -6.65
N THR A 361 -3.82 -0.50 -6.61
CA THR A 361 -4.67 -0.82 -7.77
C THR A 361 -4.37 0.11 -8.96
N TYR A 362 -4.17 1.40 -8.70
CA TYR A 362 -3.78 2.36 -9.73
C TYR A 362 -2.44 1.99 -10.37
N LEU A 363 -1.42 1.69 -9.56
CA LEU A 363 -0.07 1.33 -10.03
C LEU A 363 -0.07 0.04 -10.85
N ILE A 364 -0.84 -0.97 -10.44
CA ILE A 364 -1.01 -2.23 -11.18
C ILE A 364 -1.64 -1.98 -12.56
N ASN A 365 -2.72 -1.21 -12.60
CA ASN A 365 -3.40 -0.89 -13.85
C ASN A 365 -2.47 -0.10 -14.79
N TYR A 366 -1.77 0.90 -14.25
CA TYR A 366 -0.80 1.67 -15.02
C TYR A 366 0.34 0.78 -15.56
N ALA A 367 0.88 -0.13 -14.74
CA ALA A 367 1.92 -1.06 -15.17
C ALA A 367 1.41 -2.01 -16.27
N ASN A 368 0.18 -2.50 -16.16
CA ASN A 368 -0.42 -3.37 -17.18
C ASN A 368 -0.63 -2.65 -18.53
N ASP A 369 -0.86 -1.33 -18.51
CA ASP A 369 -1.00 -0.51 -19.72
C ASP A 369 0.36 -0.17 -20.37
N MET A 370 1.48 -0.36 -19.66
CA MET A 370 2.82 -0.15 -20.20
C MET A 370 3.21 -1.29 -21.16
N PRO A 371 3.93 -1.00 -22.26
CA PRO A 371 4.40 -2.03 -23.19
C PRO A 371 5.25 -3.13 -22.55
N SER A 372 5.96 -2.80 -21.46
CA SER A 372 6.79 -3.73 -20.70
C SER A 372 6.01 -4.56 -19.67
N GLY A 373 4.74 -4.24 -19.42
CA GLY A 373 3.92 -4.81 -18.35
C GLY A 373 4.39 -4.43 -16.93
N LYS A 374 5.28 -3.44 -16.79
CA LYS A 374 5.86 -3.03 -15.50
C LYS A 374 6.16 -1.53 -15.47
N LEU A 375 6.29 -0.98 -14.27
CA LEU A 375 6.73 0.40 -14.09
C LEU A 375 8.18 0.58 -14.54
N ASP A 376 8.49 1.71 -15.17
CA ASP A 376 9.85 2.04 -15.61
C ASP A 376 10.81 2.27 -14.42
N VAL A 377 10.27 2.82 -13.33
CA VAL A 377 10.99 3.09 -12.08
C VAL A 377 10.36 2.27 -10.96
N PRO A 378 11.17 1.63 -10.08
CA PRO A 378 10.64 0.90 -8.95
C PRO A 378 9.79 1.78 -8.03
N PHE A 379 8.68 1.25 -7.54
CA PHE A 379 7.81 1.89 -6.57
C PHE A 379 7.81 1.11 -5.25
N TYR A 380 8.00 1.81 -4.12
CA TYR A 380 8.06 1.19 -2.81
C TYR A 380 6.93 1.62 -1.88
N PHE A 381 6.28 0.64 -1.26
CA PHE A 381 5.46 0.84 -0.07
C PHE A 381 6.32 0.53 1.16
N ILE A 382 6.73 1.56 1.90
CA ILE A 382 7.52 1.45 3.13
C ILE A 382 6.57 1.58 4.30
N LEU A 383 6.23 0.44 4.92
CA LEU A 383 5.19 0.34 5.94
C LEU A 383 5.84 0.10 7.31
N ASP A 384 6.30 1.19 7.95
CA ASP A 384 6.82 1.11 9.33
C ASP A 384 5.67 0.77 10.31
N GLU A 385 5.99 -0.04 11.30
CA GLU A 385 5.02 -0.57 12.28
C GLU A 385 3.87 -1.39 11.65
N PHE A 386 4.18 -2.18 10.62
CA PHE A 386 3.18 -2.96 9.87
C PHE A 386 2.34 -3.91 10.77
N GLY A 387 2.87 -4.34 11.91
CA GLY A 387 2.11 -5.11 12.88
C GLY A 387 0.91 -4.36 13.51
N ASN A 388 0.93 -3.02 13.45
CA ASN A 388 -0.16 -2.14 13.88
C ASN A 388 -0.87 -1.49 12.66
N PHE A 389 -0.45 -1.81 11.45
CA PHE A 389 -1.06 -1.30 10.23
C PHE A 389 -2.42 -2.00 9.98
N PRO A 390 -3.40 -1.31 9.37
CA PRO A 390 -4.65 -1.95 9.00
C PRO A 390 -4.43 -3.12 8.04
N LYS A 391 -5.27 -4.15 8.15
CA LYS A 391 -5.24 -5.28 7.22
C LYS A 391 -5.44 -4.76 5.78
N ILE A 392 -4.49 -5.07 4.91
CA ILE A 392 -4.63 -4.89 3.46
C ILE A 392 -5.39 -6.12 2.95
N VAL A 393 -6.48 -5.89 2.24
CA VAL A 393 -7.31 -6.97 1.69
C VAL A 393 -6.52 -7.72 0.62
N ASP A 394 -6.59 -9.06 0.64
CA ASP A 394 -5.92 -9.96 -0.31
C ASP A 394 -4.40 -9.71 -0.43
N PHE A 395 -3.74 -9.33 0.67
CA PHE A 395 -2.34 -8.93 0.66
C PHE A 395 -1.38 -10.06 0.23
N ASP A 396 -1.71 -11.31 0.49
CA ASP A 396 -0.99 -12.48 -0.02
C ASP A 396 -0.99 -12.54 -1.55
N THR A 397 -2.12 -12.26 -2.18
CA THR A 397 -2.24 -12.14 -3.64
C THR A 397 -1.52 -10.90 -4.16
N VAL A 398 -1.67 -9.76 -3.46
CA VAL A 398 -1.02 -8.49 -3.80
C VAL A 398 0.49 -8.66 -3.84
N ILE A 399 1.10 -9.17 -2.76
CA ILE A 399 2.55 -9.27 -2.64
C ILE A 399 3.15 -10.28 -3.63
N SER A 400 2.40 -11.35 -3.96
CA SER A 400 2.83 -12.35 -4.94
C SER A 400 2.85 -11.81 -6.37
N ALA A 401 1.99 -10.85 -6.69
CA ALA A 401 1.80 -10.36 -8.05
C ALA A 401 2.60 -9.10 -8.39
N CYS A 402 2.93 -8.26 -7.40
CA CYS A 402 3.40 -6.90 -7.65
C CYS A 402 4.89 -6.80 -8.02
N GLY A 403 5.74 -7.73 -7.57
CA GLY A 403 7.18 -7.71 -7.90
C GLY A 403 7.46 -7.76 -9.41
N GLY A 404 6.69 -8.57 -10.16
CA GLY A 404 6.78 -8.61 -11.63
C GLY A 404 6.42 -7.30 -12.34
N ARG A 405 5.73 -6.39 -11.65
CA ARG A 405 5.33 -5.06 -12.12
C ARG A 405 6.20 -3.93 -11.60
N ASN A 406 7.32 -4.28 -10.95
CA ASN A 406 8.26 -3.34 -10.34
C ASN A 406 7.67 -2.53 -9.18
N ILE A 407 6.75 -3.15 -8.42
CA ILE A 407 6.14 -2.61 -7.22
C ILE A 407 6.57 -3.46 -6.03
N TRP A 408 7.08 -2.85 -4.97
CA TRP A 408 7.75 -3.50 -3.88
C TRP A 408 7.21 -3.06 -2.53
N PHE A 409 7.27 -3.95 -1.54
CA PHE A 409 6.90 -3.69 -0.17
C PHE A 409 8.10 -3.85 0.76
N ASP A 410 8.33 -2.87 1.62
CA ASP A 410 9.24 -2.91 2.76
C ASP A 410 8.40 -2.81 4.02
N ILE A 411 8.24 -3.94 4.71
CA ILE A 411 7.40 -4.02 5.90
C ILE A 411 8.23 -4.27 7.15
N VAL A 412 7.86 -3.59 8.23
CA VAL A 412 8.58 -3.65 9.50
C VAL A 412 7.70 -4.23 10.59
N LEU A 413 8.19 -5.30 11.23
CA LEU A 413 7.52 -6.02 12.29
C LEU A 413 8.36 -6.06 13.57
N GLN A 414 7.73 -6.26 14.71
CA GLN A 414 8.41 -6.55 15.97
C GLN A 414 8.62 -8.07 16.17
N SER A 415 7.72 -8.87 15.60
CA SER A 415 7.78 -10.33 15.61
C SER A 415 6.87 -10.91 14.52
N TYR A 416 7.11 -12.14 14.11
CA TYR A 416 6.24 -12.86 13.18
C TYR A 416 4.80 -13.03 13.70
N ALA A 417 4.63 -13.14 15.03
CA ALA A 417 3.32 -13.25 15.65
C ALA A 417 2.38 -12.06 15.35
N GLN A 418 2.93 -10.87 15.06
CA GLN A 418 2.11 -9.72 14.65
C GLN A 418 1.43 -9.98 13.30
N LEU A 419 2.16 -10.56 12.35
CA LEU A 419 1.61 -10.91 11.05
C LEU A 419 0.54 -12.02 11.17
N ASP A 420 0.85 -13.05 11.98
CA ASP A 420 -0.07 -14.16 12.26
C ASP A 420 -1.39 -13.66 12.88
N ASN A 421 -1.32 -12.66 13.76
CA ASN A 421 -2.50 -12.07 14.41
C ASN A 421 -3.39 -11.26 13.44
N VAL A 422 -2.80 -10.60 12.44
CA VAL A 422 -3.54 -9.75 11.49
C VAL A 422 -4.13 -10.56 10.35
N TYR A 423 -3.36 -11.53 9.81
CA TYR A 423 -3.70 -12.24 8.58
C TYR A 423 -4.10 -13.71 8.81
N GLY A 424 -3.86 -14.26 10.02
CA GLY A 424 -3.95 -15.69 10.28
C GLY A 424 -2.68 -16.41 9.81
N LYS A 425 -2.37 -17.57 10.41
CA LYS A 425 -1.09 -18.28 10.22
C LYS A 425 -0.79 -18.64 8.76
N ASN A 426 -1.76 -19.18 8.04
CA ASN A 426 -1.56 -19.66 6.66
C ASN A 426 -1.28 -18.47 5.70
N THR A 427 -2.09 -17.41 5.76
CA THR A 427 -1.89 -16.22 4.95
C THR A 427 -0.60 -15.49 5.33
N ALA A 428 -0.27 -15.42 6.63
CA ALA A 428 0.98 -14.84 7.11
C ALA A 428 2.22 -15.60 6.61
N GLU A 429 2.15 -16.91 6.47
CA GLU A 429 3.21 -17.73 5.88
C GLU A 429 3.40 -17.39 4.40
N ILE A 430 2.32 -17.33 3.61
CA ILE A 430 2.36 -16.94 2.20
C ILE A 430 2.98 -15.54 2.05
N ILE A 431 2.60 -14.59 2.90
CA ILE A 431 3.17 -13.24 2.87
C ILE A 431 4.68 -13.29 3.15
N ARG A 432 5.12 -14.02 4.17
CA ARG A 432 6.56 -14.17 4.50
C ARG A 432 7.35 -14.78 3.35
N ASP A 433 6.82 -15.82 2.72
CA ASP A 433 7.48 -16.52 1.61
C ASP A 433 7.70 -15.61 0.38
N ASN A 434 6.87 -14.58 0.21
CA ASN A 434 7.01 -13.60 -0.85
C ASN A 434 7.94 -12.43 -0.49
N LEU A 435 8.33 -12.28 0.78
CA LEU A 435 9.30 -11.28 1.23
C LEU A 435 10.71 -11.88 1.07
N ASN A 436 11.34 -11.61 -0.06
CA ASN A 436 12.58 -12.29 -0.47
C ASN A 436 13.81 -11.90 0.35
N MET A 437 13.77 -10.75 1.03
CA MET A 437 14.86 -10.29 1.88
C MET A 437 14.38 -10.04 3.31
N HIS A 438 14.98 -10.72 4.27
CA HIS A 438 14.71 -10.50 5.69
C HIS A 438 15.90 -9.84 6.37
N ILE A 439 15.64 -8.77 7.15
CA ILE A 439 16.62 -8.07 7.98
C ILE A 439 16.22 -8.26 9.43
N PHE A 440 17.02 -8.97 10.20
CA PHE A 440 16.76 -9.26 11.60
C PHE A 440 17.70 -8.46 12.51
N LEU A 441 17.14 -7.51 13.28
CA LEU A 441 17.89 -6.71 14.25
C LEU A 441 17.73 -7.22 15.69
N GLY A 442 16.77 -8.11 15.93
CA GLY A 442 16.51 -8.71 17.23
C GLY A 442 15.02 -8.83 17.57
N SER A 443 14.69 -9.82 18.36
CA SER A 443 13.33 -10.05 18.87
C SER A 443 13.37 -10.67 20.27
N ASN A 444 12.41 -10.28 21.12
CA ASN A 444 12.22 -10.91 22.42
C ASN A 444 11.30 -12.14 22.35
N ASN A 445 10.73 -12.43 21.18
CA ASN A 445 9.82 -13.55 20.96
C ASN A 445 10.61 -14.82 20.63
N PRO A 446 10.57 -15.88 21.47
CA PRO A 446 11.32 -17.11 21.24
C PRO A 446 10.95 -17.84 19.93
N ALA A 447 9.66 -17.79 19.55
CA ALA A 447 9.20 -18.43 18.31
C ALA A 447 9.76 -17.69 17.07
N THR A 448 9.87 -16.37 17.12
CA THR A 448 10.50 -15.56 16.06
C THR A 448 11.98 -15.86 15.93
N LEU A 449 12.71 -15.98 17.07
CA LEU A 449 14.12 -16.36 17.07
C LEU A 449 14.34 -17.75 16.47
N GLU A 450 13.47 -18.70 16.80
CA GLU A 450 13.53 -20.07 16.29
C GLU A 450 13.26 -20.15 14.79
N LEU A 451 12.20 -19.45 14.32
CA LEU A 451 11.86 -19.41 12.90
C LEU A 451 12.96 -18.77 12.08
N PHE A 452 13.47 -17.61 12.49
CA PHE A 452 14.52 -16.93 11.77
C PHE A 452 15.84 -17.73 11.76
N SER A 453 16.18 -18.41 12.87
CA SER A 453 17.34 -19.31 12.90
C SER A 453 17.21 -20.45 11.89
N LYS A 454 16.00 -21.00 11.69
CA LYS A 454 15.72 -22.02 10.67
C LYS A 454 15.80 -21.48 9.25
N GLU A 455 15.34 -20.26 9.00
CA GLU A 455 15.45 -19.57 7.70
C GLU A 455 16.92 -19.37 7.30
N CYS A 456 17.81 -19.13 8.27
CA CYS A 456 19.25 -19.01 8.01
C CYS A 456 19.89 -20.35 7.56
N GLY A 457 19.22 -21.48 7.74
CA GLY A 457 19.72 -22.80 7.38
C GLY A 457 20.66 -23.39 8.42
N ASN A 458 21.31 -24.47 8.03
CA ASN A 458 22.19 -25.24 8.89
C ASN A 458 23.62 -25.32 8.31
N MET A 459 24.56 -25.63 9.16
CA MET A 459 25.93 -25.99 8.79
C MET A 459 26.33 -27.34 9.38
N THR A 460 27.20 -28.04 8.71
CA THR A 460 27.78 -29.28 9.21
C THR A 460 29.04 -28.98 10.02
N ARG A 461 29.05 -29.41 11.28
CA ARG A 461 30.18 -29.33 12.17
C ARG A 461 30.85 -30.71 12.27
N ILE A 462 32.15 -30.75 12.04
CA ILE A 462 32.96 -31.94 12.24
C ILE A 462 33.81 -31.71 13.48
N SER A 463 33.64 -32.51 14.52
CA SER A 463 34.44 -32.46 15.74
C SER A 463 35.19 -33.76 15.96
N PRO A 464 36.50 -33.70 16.29
CA PRO A 464 37.26 -34.90 16.62
C PRO A 464 36.78 -35.47 17.94
N ARG A 465 36.52 -36.76 17.99
CA ARG A 465 36.16 -37.50 19.19
C ARG A 465 37.42 -38.12 19.76
N SER A 466 37.82 -37.72 20.97
CA SER A 466 38.94 -38.34 21.68
C SER A 466 38.46 -39.71 22.20
N ALA A 467 39.27 -40.74 21.96
CA ALA A 467 39.04 -42.04 22.58
C ALA A 467 39.11 -41.93 24.11
N LEU A 468 38.13 -42.51 24.81
CA LEU A 468 38.02 -42.52 26.26
C LEU A 468 39.17 -43.20 27.01
N ASN A 469 40.07 -43.90 26.31
CA ASN A 469 41.17 -44.61 26.89
C ASN A 469 42.51 -44.28 26.22
N GLY A 470 43.25 -43.39 26.80
CA GLY A 470 44.71 -43.32 26.77
C GLY A 470 45.36 -42.78 25.50
N THR A 471 46.33 -41.95 25.66
CA THR A 471 47.27 -41.32 24.75
C THR A 471 46.67 -40.25 23.82
N LYS A 472 47.21 -39.04 24.01
CA LYS A 472 46.71 -37.76 23.49
C LYS A 472 46.72 -37.54 21.96
N ASP A 473 47.07 -38.53 21.16
CA ASP A 473 47.42 -38.30 19.76
C ASP A 473 46.66 -39.16 18.73
N GLU A 474 45.71 -40.02 19.11
CA GLU A 474 44.92 -40.80 18.16
C GLU A 474 43.48 -40.27 18.09
N ILE A 475 43.11 -39.60 16.99
CA ILE A 475 41.73 -39.26 16.62
C ILE A 475 41.10 -40.46 15.95
N ASP A 476 40.30 -41.23 16.69
CA ASP A 476 39.70 -42.48 16.19
C ASP A 476 38.46 -42.26 15.35
N HIS A 477 37.68 -41.23 15.64
CA HIS A 477 36.43 -40.94 14.93
C HIS A 477 36.13 -39.42 14.88
N TYR A 478 35.36 -39.03 13.85
CA TYR A 478 34.81 -37.69 13.73
C TYR A 478 33.31 -37.77 13.97
N ASP A 479 32.81 -36.93 14.90
CA ASP A 479 31.37 -36.73 15.04
C ASP A 479 30.94 -35.65 14.04
N ILE A 480 29.93 -35.97 13.23
CA ILE A 480 29.31 -35.07 12.26
C ILE A 480 27.97 -34.62 12.83
N GLU A 481 27.86 -33.35 13.14
CA GLU A 481 26.64 -32.73 13.68
C GLU A 481 26.11 -31.69 12.72
N THR A 482 24.79 -31.69 12.49
CA THR A 482 24.10 -30.60 11.82
C THR A 482 23.64 -29.59 12.86
N ILE A 483 24.17 -28.38 12.80
CA ILE A 483 23.86 -27.29 13.72
C ILE A 483 23.31 -26.07 12.95
N PRO A 484 22.46 -25.23 13.56
CA PRO A 484 22.00 -24.00 12.93
C PRO A 484 23.18 -23.11 12.51
N LEU A 485 23.14 -22.58 11.28
CA LEU A 485 24.15 -21.63 10.77
C LEU A 485 24.22 -20.38 11.64
N VAL A 486 23.04 -19.87 12.05
CA VAL A 486 22.87 -18.76 12.99
C VAL A 486 22.02 -19.23 14.16
N PRO A 487 22.64 -19.64 15.29
CA PRO A 487 21.90 -20.16 16.45
C PRO A 487 21.10 -19.05 17.15
N ARG A 488 20.01 -19.44 17.82
CA ARG A 488 19.17 -18.52 18.61
C ARG A 488 19.95 -17.65 19.59
N SER A 489 20.97 -18.20 20.23
CA SER A 489 21.82 -17.46 21.17
C SER A 489 22.54 -16.28 20.51
N MET A 490 22.97 -16.46 19.26
CA MET A 490 23.59 -15.40 18.47
C MET A 490 22.56 -14.32 18.11
N LEU A 491 21.37 -14.70 17.65
CA LEU A 491 20.29 -13.78 17.35
C LEU A 491 19.81 -12.98 18.57
N ALA A 492 19.81 -13.60 19.74
CA ALA A 492 19.45 -12.97 21.01
C ALA A 492 20.53 -12.03 21.56
N SER A 493 21.77 -12.13 21.07
CA SER A 493 22.94 -11.35 21.54
C SER A 493 23.40 -10.27 20.58
N LEU A 494 22.65 -9.96 19.54
CA LEU A 494 22.96 -8.90 18.58
C LEU A 494 23.14 -7.56 19.28
N MET A 495 24.24 -6.88 18.99
CA MET A 495 24.51 -5.55 19.51
C MET A 495 23.76 -4.47 18.72
N PRO A 496 23.50 -3.29 19.28
CA PRO A 496 22.86 -2.20 18.54
C PRO A 496 23.58 -1.91 17.22
N GLY A 497 22.80 -1.93 16.12
CA GLY A 497 23.31 -1.76 14.76
C GLY A 497 23.77 -3.05 14.08
N GLU A 498 23.96 -4.15 14.82
CA GLU A 498 24.18 -5.46 14.19
C GLU A 498 22.84 -6.06 13.74
N CYS A 499 22.90 -6.77 12.62
CA CYS A 499 21.74 -7.47 12.07
C CYS A 499 22.17 -8.72 11.30
N VAL A 500 21.22 -9.63 11.10
CA VAL A 500 21.39 -10.77 10.21
C VAL A 500 20.48 -10.56 9.01
N VAL A 501 21.02 -10.69 7.80
CA VAL A 501 20.27 -10.52 6.55
C VAL A 501 20.27 -11.83 5.79
N THR A 502 19.07 -12.30 5.44
CA THR A 502 18.86 -13.39 4.49
C THR A 502 18.27 -12.83 3.22
N GLU A 503 18.64 -13.37 2.07
CA GLU A 503 18.10 -13.01 0.77
C GLU A 503 17.93 -14.28 -0.06
N ALA A 504 16.75 -14.44 -0.65
CA ALA A 504 16.46 -15.62 -1.49
C ALA A 504 17.48 -15.74 -2.64
N ASN A 505 17.93 -16.95 -2.90
CA ASN A 505 18.88 -17.28 -3.97
C ASN A 505 20.26 -16.61 -3.84
N CYS A 506 20.62 -16.09 -2.66
CA CYS A 506 21.90 -15.40 -2.46
C CYS A 506 23.07 -16.36 -2.14
N GLY A 507 22.80 -17.58 -1.67
CA GLY A 507 23.81 -18.59 -1.35
C GLY A 507 24.62 -18.31 -0.06
N TYR A 508 24.31 -17.23 0.66
CA TYR A 508 24.92 -16.89 1.95
C TYR A 508 23.94 -16.14 2.86
N VAL A 509 24.20 -16.20 4.15
CA VAL A 509 23.58 -15.35 5.17
C VAL A 509 24.61 -14.28 5.56
N LEU A 510 24.18 -13.03 5.61
CA LEU A 510 25.06 -11.91 5.95
C LEU A 510 24.85 -11.51 7.42
N PHE A 511 25.88 -11.66 8.26
CA PHE A 511 25.94 -10.98 9.55
C PHE A 511 26.41 -9.55 9.28
N SER A 512 25.46 -8.63 9.22
CA SER A 512 25.62 -7.27 8.71
C SER A 512 25.66 -6.23 9.84
N ARG A 513 25.90 -4.99 9.42
CA ARG A 513 25.79 -3.83 10.28
C ARG A 513 24.98 -2.75 9.57
N MET A 514 24.01 -2.20 10.29
CA MET A 514 23.17 -1.07 9.91
C MET A 514 23.41 0.07 10.90
N GLU A 515 24.29 0.99 10.57
CA GLU A 515 24.52 2.17 11.41
C GLU A 515 23.25 3.02 11.48
N ARG A 516 22.96 3.55 12.66
CA ARG A 516 21.87 4.50 12.86
C ARG A 516 22.17 5.80 12.15
N TYR A 517 21.16 6.39 11.50
CA TYR A 517 21.34 7.60 10.69
C TYR A 517 22.07 8.72 11.47
N PHE A 518 21.76 8.92 12.76
CA PHE A 518 22.39 9.95 13.58
C PHE A 518 23.84 9.65 14.00
N ASN A 519 24.35 8.43 13.76
CA ASN A 519 25.75 8.07 13.92
C ASN A 519 26.53 8.26 12.62
N CYS A 520 25.86 8.55 11.52
CA CYS A 520 26.50 8.73 10.21
C CYS A 520 26.77 10.21 9.96
N ARG A 521 28.04 10.59 9.83
CA ARG A 521 28.45 11.98 9.52
C ARG A 521 27.86 12.49 8.23
N GLU A 522 27.67 11.60 7.26
CA GLU A 522 27.08 11.87 5.95
C GLU A 522 25.60 12.26 6.03
N PHE A 523 24.96 12.00 7.17
CA PHE A 523 23.56 12.37 7.44
C PHE A 523 23.45 13.52 8.45
N GLU A 524 24.58 14.11 8.86
CA GLU A 524 24.59 15.33 9.67
C GLU A 524 24.03 16.51 8.89
N GLY A 525 23.30 17.39 9.55
CA GLY A 525 22.76 18.60 8.93
C GLY A 525 21.43 18.38 8.18
N LEU A 526 20.74 17.26 8.37
CA LEU A 526 19.36 17.10 7.88
C LEU A 526 18.48 18.23 8.45
N THR A 527 17.91 19.03 7.55
CA THR A 527 16.99 20.12 7.93
C THR A 527 15.67 19.51 8.36
N LEU A 528 15.25 19.81 9.58
CA LEU A 528 13.95 19.34 10.09
C LEU A 528 12.81 20.16 9.45
N SER A 529 11.82 19.47 8.91
CA SER A 529 10.58 20.06 8.42
C SER A 529 9.52 20.02 9.53
N SER A 530 8.57 20.96 9.50
CA SER A 530 7.37 20.88 10.31
C SER A 530 6.21 20.37 9.46
N ASP A 531 5.38 19.48 10.02
CA ASP A 531 4.12 19.09 9.41
C ASP A 531 3.18 20.30 9.23
N LYS A 532 3.30 21.31 10.12
CA LYS A 532 2.56 22.57 10.05
C LYS A 532 2.98 23.48 8.88
N ASP A 533 4.15 23.24 8.29
CA ASP A 533 4.61 23.96 7.10
C ASP A 533 3.99 23.40 5.80
N TYR A 534 3.29 22.26 5.90
CA TYR A 534 2.57 21.71 4.77
C TYR A 534 1.28 22.49 4.53
N VAL A 535 1.11 23.01 3.35
CA VAL A 535 -0.09 23.79 2.97
C VAL A 535 -0.90 22.99 1.96
N CYS A 536 -2.11 22.64 2.33
CA CYS A 536 -3.06 22.03 1.40
C CYS A 536 -3.47 23.04 0.33
N PRO A 537 -3.39 22.70 -0.97
CA PRO A 537 -3.78 23.60 -2.04
C PRO A 537 -5.31 23.83 -2.13
N VAL A 538 -6.12 23.02 -1.45
CA VAL A 538 -7.58 23.04 -1.50
C VAL A 538 -8.15 23.18 -0.10
N ASN A 539 -9.15 24.06 0.06
CA ASN A 539 -9.89 24.18 1.32
C ASN A 539 -11.10 23.25 1.32
N PRO A 540 -11.14 22.20 2.16
CA PRO A 540 -12.25 21.24 2.19
C PRO A 540 -13.58 21.83 2.72
N LEU A 541 -13.51 23.01 3.33
CA LEU A 541 -14.70 23.73 3.84
C LEU A 541 -15.36 24.63 2.78
N ASP A 542 -14.86 24.66 1.55
CA ASP A 542 -15.46 25.41 0.48
C ASP A 542 -16.89 24.88 0.20
N LYS A 543 -17.81 25.81 -0.02
CA LYS A 543 -19.24 25.51 -0.23
C LYS A 543 -19.48 24.60 -1.44
N LYS A 544 -18.59 24.58 -2.42
CA LYS A 544 -18.70 23.71 -3.60
C LYS A 544 -18.65 22.22 -3.27
N PHE A 545 -18.01 21.83 -2.16
CA PHE A 545 -17.90 20.45 -1.70
C PHE A 545 -19.05 20.01 -0.79
N ILE A 546 -20.00 20.92 -0.49
CA ILE A 546 -21.11 20.66 0.41
C ILE A 546 -22.36 20.38 -0.40
N TYR A 547 -22.78 19.12 -0.40
CA TYR A 547 -24.08 18.73 -0.94
C TYR A 547 -25.21 19.10 0.01
N LYS A 548 -26.28 19.69 -0.52
CA LYS A 548 -27.49 20.03 0.24
C LYS A 548 -28.69 19.35 -0.38
N VAL A 549 -29.36 18.54 0.40
CA VAL A 549 -30.68 18.01 0.03
C VAL A 549 -31.68 19.18 0.01
N LYS A 550 -32.31 19.44 -1.14
CA LYS A 550 -33.34 20.43 -1.25
C LYS A 550 -34.64 19.77 -0.73
N ARG A 551 -35.09 20.20 0.44
CA ARG A 551 -36.43 19.85 0.95
C ARG A 551 -37.45 20.77 0.29
N ASP A 552 -38.38 20.21 -0.47
CA ASP A 552 -39.55 20.99 -0.98
C ASP A 552 -40.59 21.13 0.15
N ALA A 553 -40.62 22.31 0.73
CA ALA A 553 -41.55 22.63 1.82
C ALA A 553 -43.02 22.52 1.42
N SER A 554 -43.36 22.51 0.12
CA SER A 554 -44.71 22.40 -0.41
C SER A 554 -45.24 20.96 -0.48
N ARG A 555 -44.34 19.97 -0.37
CA ARG A 555 -44.67 18.53 -0.47
C ARG A 555 -44.50 17.82 0.87
N ARG A 556 -45.28 18.25 1.87
CA ARG A 556 -45.33 17.52 3.15
C ARG A 556 -45.72 16.04 3.04
N ASN A 557 -46.14 15.58 1.85
CA ASN A 557 -46.57 14.21 1.56
C ASN A 557 -45.72 13.53 0.44
N ARG A 558 -44.68 14.17 -0.10
CA ARG A 558 -43.67 13.53 -0.97
C ARG A 558 -42.29 14.04 -0.59
N PRO A 559 -41.39 13.16 -0.19
CA PRO A 559 -40.30 13.57 0.66
C PRO A 559 -39.18 14.37 0.00
N PHE A 560 -38.93 14.32 -1.28
CA PHE A 560 -37.77 15.02 -1.88
C PHE A 560 -37.92 15.22 -3.39
N ASP A 561 -37.73 16.46 -3.87
CA ASP A 561 -37.21 16.75 -5.20
C ASP A 561 -35.69 16.81 -5.09
N PHE A 562 -35.01 15.75 -5.53
CA PHE A 562 -33.57 15.71 -5.66
C PHE A 562 -33.10 16.49 -6.88
#